data_f272314fede040c7e329765d35683a8c
#
_entry.id   f272314fede040c7e329765d35683a8c
#
_cell.length_a   1.000
_cell.length_b   1.000
_cell.length_c   1.000
_cell.angle_alpha   90.00
_cell.angle_beta   90.00
_cell.angle_gamma   90.00
#
_symmetry.space_group_name_H-M   'P 1'
#
loop_
_entity.id
_entity.type
_entity.pdbx_description
1 polymer ?
#
loop_
_entity_poly.entity_id
_entity_poly.type
_entity_poly.pdbx_seq_one_letter_code
_entity_poly.pdbx_strand_id
1 'polypeptide(L)'
;YSRRIYALCQEGQLEPIANKYRDRILRMMGASRGQAVVSDKNVYQVGNEEVLRFIDSMVAENLLPGSRVEGMDRLSELLDAAEAGEPCLLLLEHYSNFDLPVFHYLLRQEGERGKAVADALLAIAGIKLNETNPVVLAFTEAYTRLVIYPSRSIEIIKENLKDPKELVAEVMRSTTINRAAMHELAHLKKAGKLVLVFPSGTRFRPWDPNTKRGVREIDSYIKSFSKMALVAINGNILRISNTAESMEDDLICQDRVIYTVGPI
;
A
#
# COMPACT_ATOMS: atom_id res chain seq x y z
N TYR A 1 -17.95 -14.54 10.86
CA TYR A 1 -17.47 -13.19 10.49
C TYR A 1 -17.65 -12.94 8.98
N SER A 2 -17.20 -13.83 8.10
CA SER A 2 -17.34 -13.67 6.64
C SER A 2 -18.82 -13.64 6.18
N ARG A 3 -19.74 -14.39 6.84
CA ARG A 3 -21.17 -14.35 6.52
C ARG A 3 -21.82 -13.01 6.84
N ARG A 4 -21.41 -12.34 7.91
CA ARG A 4 -21.95 -11.03 8.31
C ARG A 4 -21.46 -9.91 7.38
N ILE A 5 -20.23 -10.00 6.90
CA ILE A 5 -19.66 -9.10 5.91
C ILE A 5 -20.37 -9.27 4.55
N TYR A 6 -20.66 -10.51 4.15
CA TYR A 6 -21.42 -10.79 2.93
C TYR A 6 -22.87 -10.25 3.00
N ALA A 7 -23.53 -10.37 4.16
CA ALA A 7 -24.88 -9.84 4.36
C ALA A 7 -24.91 -8.31 4.30
N LEU A 8 -23.96 -7.62 4.94
CA LEU A 8 -23.83 -6.15 4.88
C LEU A 8 -23.62 -5.64 3.45
N CYS A 9 -22.92 -6.41 2.61
CA CYS A 9 -22.70 -6.05 1.22
C CYS A 9 -23.87 -6.40 0.29
N GLN A 10 -24.73 -7.30 0.69
CA GLN A 10 -25.99 -7.57 -0.03
C GLN A 10 -27.06 -6.52 0.28
N GLU A 11 -27.00 -5.86 1.42
CA GLU A 11 -27.93 -4.79 1.83
C GLU A 11 -27.48 -3.40 1.40
N GLY A 12 -26.19 -3.18 1.14
CA GLY A 12 -25.65 -1.93 0.64
C GLY A 12 -25.51 -1.93 -0.88
N GLN A 13 -25.77 -0.79 -1.52
CA GLN A 13 -25.47 -0.62 -2.94
C GLN A 13 -23.94 -0.68 -3.13
N LEU A 14 -23.45 -1.82 -3.59
CA LEU A 14 -22.10 -1.98 -4.07
C LEU A 14 -22.01 -1.32 -5.44
N GLU A 15 -21.15 -0.34 -5.58
CA GLU A 15 -20.90 0.30 -6.86
C GLU A 15 -19.40 0.48 -7.09
N PRO A 16 -18.94 0.51 -8.36
CA PRO A 16 -17.54 0.81 -8.65
C PRO A 16 -17.14 2.15 -8.06
N ILE A 17 -15.95 2.20 -7.45
CA ILE A 17 -15.44 3.42 -6.83
C ILE A 17 -15.38 4.58 -7.82
N ALA A 18 -15.06 4.29 -9.08
CA ALA A 18 -15.04 5.28 -10.16
C ALA A 18 -16.41 5.93 -10.41
N ASN A 19 -17.50 5.20 -10.22
CA ASN A 19 -18.84 5.75 -10.39
C ASN A 19 -19.21 6.65 -9.23
N LYS A 20 -19.06 6.15 -8.00
CA LYS A 20 -19.41 6.90 -6.78
C LYS A 20 -18.60 8.18 -6.60
N TYR A 21 -17.33 8.16 -6.92
CA TYR A 21 -16.40 9.23 -6.63
C TYR A 21 -15.78 9.88 -7.87
N ARG A 22 -16.44 9.78 -9.02
CA ARG A 22 -15.92 10.27 -10.31
C ARG A 22 -15.32 11.68 -10.24
N ASP A 23 -16.08 12.66 -9.77
CA ASP A 23 -15.63 14.05 -9.71
C ASP A 23 -14.47 14.23 -8.73
N ARG A 24 -14.48 13.48 -7.63
CA ARG A 24 -13.42 13.52 -6.62
C ARG A 24 -12.13 12.90 -7.15
N ILE A 25 -12.23 11.80 -7.90
CA ILE A 25 -11.11 11.16 -8.59
C ILE A 25 -10.52 12.09 -9.65
N LEU A 26 -11.33 12.78 -10.43
CA LEU A 26 -10.85 13.76 -11.42
C LEU A 26 -10.10 14.92 -10.76
N ARG A 27 -10.60 15.44 -9.64
CA ARG A 27 -9.90 16.49 -8.87
C ARG A 27 -8.59 15.97 -8.27
N MET A 28 -8.59 14.75 -7.73
CA MET A 28 -7.39 14.08 -7.22
C MET A 28 -6.33 13.94 -8.32
N MET A 29 -6.72 13.54 -9.53
CA MET A 29 -5.82 13.48 -10.68
C MET A 29 -5.24 14.86 -11.04
N GLY A 30 -6.06 15.92 -10.93
CA GLY A 30 -5.60 17.30 -11.15
C GLY A 30 -4.58 17.79 -10.11
N ALA A 31 -4.60 17.22 -8.89
CA ALA A 31 -3.65 17.51 -7.81
C ALA A 31 -2.39 16.60 -7.87
N SER A 32 -2.38 15.56 -8.71
CA SER A 32 -1.25 14.66 -8.89
C SER A 32 -0.05 15.38 -9.48
N ARG A 33 1.15 15.04 -9.02
CA ARG A 33 2.44 15.53 -9.57
C ARG A 33 2.81 14.88 -10.89
N GLY A 34 2.11 13.80 -11.28
CA GLY A 34 2.31 13.09 -12.54
C GLY A 34 3.65 12.38 -12.68
N GLN A 35 4.27 11.94 -11.59
CA GLN A 35 5.57 11.24 -11.60
C GLN A 35 5.44 9.80 -12.10
N ALA A 36 4.98 9.64 -13.36
CA ALA A 36 4.78 8.34 -13.97
C ALA A 36 6.08 7.58 -14.20
N VAL A 37 7.13 8.27 -14.67
CA VAL A 37 8.41 7.63 -14.99
C VAL A 37 9.28 7.49 -13.75
N VAL A 38 9.64 6.24 -13.42
CA VAL A 38 10.54 5.92 -12.31
C VAL A 38 11.94 5.64 -12.83
N SER A 39 12.92 6.23 -12.18
CA SER A 39 14.36 6.06 -12.43
C SER A 39 15.11 5.89 -11.09
N ASP A 40 16.41 5.69 -11.15
CA ASP A 40 17.30 5.66 -9.99
C ASP A 40 17.33 6.97 -9.18
N LYS A 41 16.84 8.08 -9.74
CA LYS A 41 16.85 9.40 -9.11
C LYS A 41 15.58 9.72 -8.32
N ASN A 42 14.51 8.96 -8.50
CA ASN A 42 13.20 9.23 -7.89
C ASN A 42 12.51 7.99 -7.30
N VAL A 43 13.30 7.01 -6.86
CA VAL A 43 12.78 5.80 -6.19
C VAL A 43 12.09 6.12 -4.86
N TYR A 44 12.56 7.13 -4.13
CA TYR A 44 11.90 7.66 -2.93
C TYR A 44 10.97 8.79 -3.32
N GLN A 45 9.71 8.65 -2.96
CA GLN A 45 8.65 9.59 -3.31
C GLN A 45 7.87 9.98 -2.06
N VAL A 46 7.94 11.25 -1.70
CA VAL A 46 7.25 11.82 -0.53
C VAL A 46 5.76 11.98 -0.86
N GLY A 47 4.90 11.67 0.11
CA GLY A 47 3.46 11.76 -0.02
C GLY A 47 2.97 13.15 -0.45
N ASN A 48 1.83 13.17 -1.14
CA ASN A 48 1.16 14.37 -1.60
C ASN A 48 -0.08 14.64 -0.72
N GLU A 49 0.05 15.63 0.16
CA GLU A 49 -1.00 16.00 1.13
C GLU A 49 -2.33 16.44 0.46
N GLU A 50 -2.26 17.04 -0.72
CA GLU A 50 -3.46 17.45 -1.43
C GLU A 50 -4.24 16.25 -1.94
N VAL A 51 -3.54 15.28 -2.53
CA VAL A 51 -4.12 13.98 -2.95
C VAL A 51 -4.65 13.21 -1.75
N LEU A 52 -3.90 13.19 -0.64
CA LEU A 52 -4.28 12.50 0.59
C LEU A 52 -5.65 12.97 1.11
N ARG A 53 -5.95 14.27 1.06
CA ARG A 53 -7.24 14.83 1.52
C ARG A 53 -8.42 14.27 0.73
N PHE A 54 -8.27 14.04 -0.58
CA PHE A 54 -9.33 13.41 -1.38
C PHE A 54 -9.56 11.96 -0.96
N ILE A 55 -8.49 11.21 -0.71
CA ILE A 55 -8.58 9.82 -0.26
C ILE A 55 -9.17 9.74 1.14
N ASP A 56 -8.70 10.56 2.08
CA ASP A 56 -9.22 10.65 3.45
C ASP A 56 -10.73 10.90 3.46
N SER A 57 -11.24 11.75 2.58
CA SER A 57 -12.66 12.04 2.48
C SER A 57 -13.47 10.82 1.99
N MET A 58 -12.92 10.02 1.08
CA MET A 58 -13.56 8.76 0.64
C MET A 58 -13.53 7.70 1.74
N VAL A 59 -12.42 7.61 2.48
CA VAL A 59 -12.28 6.70 3.62
C VAL A 59 -13.29 7.06 4.71
N ALA A 60 -13.35 8.34 5.12
CA ALA A 60 -14.23 8.81 6.19
C ALA A 60 -15.71 8.51 5.92
N GLU A 61 -16.17 8.66 4.67
CA GLU A 61 -17.56 8.40 4.29
C GLU A 61 -17.97 6.92 4.35
N ASN A 62 -17.00 6.01 4.30
CA ASN A 62 -17.26 4.56 4.21
C ASN A 62 -16.89 3.79 5.47
N LEU A 63 -16.20 4.40 6.43
CA LEU A 63 -15.91 3.79 7.71
C LEU A 63 -17.12 3.86 8.65
N LEU A 64 -17.57 2.71 9.12
CA LEU A 64 -18.58 2.62 10.15
C LEU A 64 -18.01 2.88 11.56
N PRO A 65 -18.85 3.36 12.51
CA PRO A 65 -18.43 3.56 13.89
C PRO A 65 -17.80 2.32 14.53
N GLY A 66 -16.73 2.52 15.29
CA GLY A 66 -15.94 1.45 15.91
C GLY A 66 -14.82 0.91 15.03
N SER A 67 -14.58 1.51 13.84
CA SER A 67 -13.33 1.33 13.10
C SER A 67 -12.18 1.92 13.89
N ARG A 68 -11.04 1.19 14.00
CA ARG A 68 -9.92 1.58 14.87
C ARG A 68 -8.64 0.82 14.58
N VAL A 69 -7.56 1.26 15.21
CA VAL A 69 -6.31 0.52 15.32
C VAL A 69 -6.18 -0.03 16.75
N GLU A 70 -5.97 -1.33 16.89
CA GLU A 70 -5.68 -2.00 18.16
C GLU A 70 -4.18 -2.27 18.28
N GLY A 71 -3.57 -2.01 19.44
CA GLY A 71 -2.13 -2.15 19.66
C GLY A 71 -1.33 -0.90 19.31
N MET A 72 -1.88 0.29 19.56
CA MET A 72 -1.17 1.57 19.41
C MET A 72 0.06 1.69 20.30
N ASP A 73 0.06 1.03 21.46
CA ASP A 73 1.21 0.91 22.36
C ASP A 73 2.41 0.27 21.63
N ARG A 74 2.18 -0.80 20.89
CA ARG A 74 3.19 -1.51 20.09
C ARG A 74 3.70 -0.67 18.91
N LEU A 75 2.81 0.03 18.23
CA LEU A 75 3.23 0.96 17.17
C LEU A 75 4.06 2.11 17.73
N SER A 76 3.73 2.59 18.93
CA SER A 76 4.52 3.61 19.62
C SER A 76 5.91 3.08 19.99
N GLU A 77 6.01 1.86 20.55
CA GLU A 77 7.29 1.21 20.83
C GLU A 77 8.13 1.02 19.55
N LEU A 78 7.48 0.61 18.44
CA LEU A 78 8.16 0.41 17.18
C LEU A 78 8.65 1.74 16.59
N LEU A 79 7.88 2.84 16.77
CA LEU A 79 8.30 4.17 16.36
C LEU A 79 9.47 4.69 17.19
N ASP A 80 9.45 4.50 18.52
CA ASP A 80 10.57 4.88 19.39
C ASP A 80 11.88 4.17 18.98
N ALA A 81 11.78 2.87 18.64
CA ALA A 81 12.93 2.12 18.13
C ALA A 81 13.42 2.67 16.77
N ALA A 82 12.49 2.99 15.87
CA ALA A 82 12.85 3.57 14.57
C ALA A 82 13.51 4.94 14.71
N GLU A 83 13.00 5.81 15.59
CA GLU A 83 13.57 7.12 15.91
C GLU A 83 14.97 6.98 16.56
N ALA A 84 15.22 5.89 17.30
CA ALA A 84 16.54 5.53 17.80
C ALA A 84 17.49 4.95 16.72
N GLY A 85 17.03 4.84 15.47
CA GLY A 85 17.82 4.34 14.33
C GLY A 85 17.80 2.82 14.17
N GLU A 86 16.92 2.10 14.89
CA GLU A 86 16.72 0.67 14.67
C GLU A 86 15.86 0.43 13.42
N PRO A 87 16.27 -0.48 12.52
CA PRO A 87 15.44 -0.87 11.39
C PRO A 87 14.14 -1.55 11.82
N CYS A 88 12.99 -0.93 11.53
CA CYS A 88 11.67 -1.39 11.94
C CYS A 88 10.77 -1.69 10.74
N LEU A 89 10.07 -2.84 10.78
CA LEU A 89 9.23 -3.37 9.71
C LEU A 89 7.79 -3.60 10.16
N LEU A 90 6.83 -3.14 9.37
CA LEU A 90 5.43 -3.50 9.48
C LEU A 90 5.04 -4.41 8.31
N LEU A 91 4.52 -5.58 8.61
CA LEU A 91 3.95 -6.50 7.63
C LEU A 91 2.43 -6.45 7.73
N LEU A 92 1.80 -5.90 6.71
CA LEU A 92 0.35 -5.67 6.67
C LEU A 92 -0.31 -6.68 5.71
N GLU A 93 -1.42 -7.30 6.13
CA GLU A 93 -2.27 -8.08 5.22
C GLU A 93 -2.74 -7.23 4.05
N HIS A 94 -3.01 -7.87 2.90
CA HIS A 94 -3.40 -7.15 1.69
C HIS A 94 -4.68 -7.72 1.07
N TYR A 95 -5.81 -7.09 1.37
CA TYR A 95 -7.13 -7.44 0.83
C TYR A 95 -7.63 -6.41 -0.18
N SER A 96 -7.21 -5.16 -0.04
CA SER A 96 -7.78 -4.01 -0.72
C SER A 96 -6.73 -2.98 -1.11
N ASN A 97 -7.00 -2.21 -2.15
CA ASN A 97 -6.23 -1.00 -2.43
C ASN A 97 -6.41 0.09 -1.35
N PHE A 98 -7.42 -0.06 -0.47
CA PHE A 98 -7.66 0.84 0.66
C PHE A 98 -7.04 0.35 1.98
N ASP A 99 -6.28 -0.74 2.00
CA ASP A 99 -5.65 -1.23 3.24
C ASP A 99 -4.69 -0.19 3.83
N LEU A 100 -3.75 0.36 3.07
CA LEU A 100 -2.89 1.45 3.53
C LEU A 100 -3.67 2.76 3.78
N PRO A 101 -4.55 3.22 2.87
CA PRO A 101 -5.39 4.39 3.10
C PRO A 101 -6.17 4.37 4.42
N VAL A 102 -6.88 3.30 4.70
CA VAL A 102 -7.67 3.17 5.94
C VAL A 102 -6.77 3.11 7.17
N PHE A 103 -5.66 2.36 7.10
CA PHE A 103 -4.70 2.29 8.18
C PHE A 103 -4.11 3.66 8.51
N HIS A 104 -3.63 4.37 7.50
CA HIS A 104 -3.06 5.71 7.64
C HIS A 104 -4.08 6.72 8.18
N TYR A 105 -5.32 6.68 7.68
CA TYR A 105 -6.41 7.52 8.15
C TYR A 105 -6.72 7.27 9.63
N LEU A 106 -6.90 6.00 10.04
CA LEU A 106 -7.22 5.65 11.42
C LEU A 106 -6.07 6.00 12.38
N LEU A 107 -4.82 5.79 11.99
CA LEU A 107 -3.66 6.22 12.79
C LEU A 107 -3.72 7.71 13.11
N ARG A 108 -4.05 8.54 12.14
CA ARG A 108 -4.14 10.01 12.33
C ARG A 108 -5.30 10.43 13.24
N GLN A 109 -6.27 9.55 13.51
CA GLN A 109 -7.33 9.79 14.49
C GLN A 109 -6.89 9.43 15.94
N GLU A 110 -5.77 8.73 16.11
CA GLU A 110 -5.22 8.32 17.42
C GLU A 110 -4.33 9.41 18.06
N GLY A 111 -4.64 10.68 17.82
CA GLY A 111 -3.93 11.84 18.36
C GLY A 111 -2.52 12.03 17.82
N GLU A 112 -1.71 12.84 18.50
CA GLU A 112 -0.37 13.24 18.01
C GLU A 112 0.55 12.03 17.80
N ARG A 113 0.48 11.03 18.68
CA ARG A 113 1.32 9.83 18.55
C ARG A 113 0.94 8.98 17.35
N GLY A 114 -0.37 8.79 17.11
CA GLY A 114 -0.86 8.09 15.94
C GLY A 114 -0.50 8.81 14.65
N LYS A 115 -0.58 10.15 14.65
CA LYS A 115 -0.13 10.97 13.54
C LYS A 115 1.36 10.79 13.28
N ALA A 116 2.20 10.80 14.32
CA ALA A 116 3.64 10.58 14.18
C ALA A 116 3.96 9.19 13.56
N VAL A 117 3.22 8.15 13.97
CA VAL A 117 3.32 6.81 13.35
C VAL A 117 2.97 6.88 11.86
N ALA A 118 1.84 7.54 11.50
CA ALA A 118 1.41 7.67 10.11
C ALA A 118 2.45 8.41 9.25
N ASP A 119 3.03 9.49 9.75
CA ASP A 119 4.05 10.31 9.08
C ASP A 119 5.39 9.56 8.92
N ALA A 120 5.67 8.60 9.81
CA ALA A 120 6.84 7.75 9.73
C ALA A 120 6.70 6.59 8.72
N LEU A 121 5.49 6.24 8.28
CA LEU A 121 5.27 5.12 7.36
C LEU A 121 5.99 5.35 6.03
N LEU A 122 6.69 4.30 5.58
CA LEU A 122 7.32 4.20 4.27
C LEU A 122 6.83 2.94 3.56
N ALA A 123 5.90 3.07 2.63
CA ALA A 123 5.36 1.94 1.90
C ALA A 123 6.32 1.46 0.80
N ILE A 124 6.57 0.15 0.71
CA ILE A 124 7.25 -0.44 -0.44
C ILE A 124 6.22 -0.63 -1.56
N ALA A 125 6.47 0.01 -2.70
CA ALA A 125 5.54 0.04 -3.83
C ALA A 125 6.19 -0.52 -5.11
N GLY A 126 5.44 -1.36 -5.84
CA GLY A 126 5.91 -1.85 -7.14
C GLY A 126 5.78 -0.79 -8.25
N ILE A 127 6.75 -0.74 -9.16
CA ILE A 127 6.84 0.25 -10.24
C ILE A 127 5.58 0.35 -11.12
N LYS A 128 4.85 -0.74 -11.28
CA LYS A 128 3.59 -0.75 -12.05
C LYS A 128 2.54 0.23 -11.53
N LEU A 129 2.55 0.54 -10.23
CA LEU A 129 1.64 1.52 -9.64
C LEU A 129 1.87 2.94 -10.17
N ASN A 130 3.09 3.23 -10.65
CA ASN A 130 3.41 4.51 -11.28
C ASN A 130 3.08 4.53 -12.78
N GLU A 131 3.28 3.40 -13.48
CA GLU A 131 3.38 3.37 -14.94
C GLU A 131 2.12 2.85 -15.66
N THR A 132 1.17 2.26 -14.92
CA THR A 132 0.04 1.57 -15.57
C THR A 132 -1.13 2.49 -15.88
N ASN A 133 -1.53 3.36 -14.94
CA ASN A 133 -2.77 4.12 -15.05
C ASN A 133 -2.65 5.44 -14.25
N PRO A 134 -3.03 6.59 -14.86
CA PRO A 134 -2.96 7.90 -14.18
C PRO A 134 -3.79 7.99 -12.89
N VAL A 135 -4.92 7.30 -12.80
CA VAL A 135 -5.73 7.26 -11.56
C VAL A 135 -4.99 6.53 -10.45
N VAL A 136 -4.40 5.37 -10.78
CA VAL A 136 -3.59 4.57 -9.84
C VAL A 136 -2.36 5.37 -9.39
N LEU A 137 -1.69 6.04 -10.31
CA LEU A 137 -0.56 6.92 -10.02
C LEU A 137 -0.97 8.01 -9.02
N ALA A 138 -2.03 8.77 -9.34
CA ALA A 138 -2.53 9.84 -8.48
C ALA A 138 -2.86 9.31 -7.08
N PHE A 139 -3.58 8.17 -7.02
CA PHE A 139 -3.95 7.54 -5.75
C PHE A 139 -2.73 7.15 -4.90
N THR A 140 -1.71 6.57 -5.52
CA THR A 140 -0.51 6.12 -4.80
C THR A 140 0.40 7.26 -4.37
N GLU A 141 0.32 8.43 -5.02
CA GLU A 141 1.05 9.64 -4.63
C GLU A 141 0.67 10.18 -3.25
N ALA A 142 -0.48 9.82 -2.71
CA ALA A 142 -0.88 10.25 -1.37
C ALA A 142 0.10 9.85 -0.27
N TYR A 143 0.84 8.76 -0.46
CA TYR A 143 1.65 8.14 0.59
C TYR A 143 3.13 8.20 0.27
N THR A 144 3.94 8.42 1.31
CA THR A 144 5.40 8.30 1.19
C THR A 144 5.76 6.85 0.89
N ARG A 145 6.50 6.65 -0.21
CA ARG A 145 6.81 5.32 -0.73
C ARG A 145 8.22 5.19 -1.27
N LEU A 146 8.71 3.98 -1.25
CA LEU A 146 9.92 3.57 -1.94
C LEU A 146 9.53 2.63 -3.09
N VAL A 147 9.81 3.06 -4.32
CA VAL A 147 9.44 2.30 -5.52
C VAL A 147 10.52 1.28 -5.84
N ILE A 148 10.08 0.03 -6.01
CA ILE A 148 10.95 -1.09 -6.40
C ILE A 148 10.45 -1.72 -7.71
N TYR A 149 11.33 -2.46 -8.35
CA TYR A 149 10.99 -3.32 -9.48
C TYR A 149 10.83 -4.77 -8.96
N PRO A 150 9.58 -5.26 -8.75
CA PRO A 150 9.37 -6.60 -8.19
C PRO A 150 9.89 -7.71 -9.08
N SER A 151 10.48 -8.78 -8.52
CA SER A 151 11.01 -9.93 -9.25
C SER A 151 9.95 -10.58 -10.15
N ARG A 152 8.72 -10.69 -9.65
CA ARG A 152 7.58 -11.20 -10.44
C ARG A 152 7.33 -10.37 -11.70
N SER A 153 7.53 -9.04 -11.64
CA SER A 153 7.39 -8.18 -12.83
C SER A 153 8.49 -8.47 -13.86
N ILE A 154 9.71 -8.77 -13.40
CA ILE A 154 10.81 -9.15 -14.27
C ILE A 154 10.56 -10.51 -14.94
N GLU A 155 10.00 -11.47 -14.20
CA GLU A 155 9.61 -12.79 -14.74
C GLU A 155 8.56 -12.64 -15.85
N ILE A 156 7.49 -11.87 -15.61
CA ILE A 156 6.45 -11.59 -16.60
C ILE A 156 7.03 -10.92 -17.86
N ILE A 157 7.98 -10.00 -17.69
CA ILE A 157 8.63 -9.32 -18.81
C ILE A 157 9.47 -10.29 -19.61
N LYS A 158 10.25 -11.17 -18.96
CA LYS A 158 11.03 -12.21 -19.64
C LYS A 158 10.18 -13.18 -20.47
N GLU A 159 8.94 -13.42 -20.04
CA GLU A 159 8.01 -14.28 -20.76
C GLU A 159 7.35 -13.58 -21.96
N ASN A 160 7.10 -12.27 -21.84
CA ASN A 160 6.30 -11.51 -22.82
C ASN A 160 7.11 -10.71 -23.84
N LEU A 161 8.28 -10.19 -23.45
CA LEU A 161 9.17 -9.44 -24.36
C LEU A 161 9.95 -10.41 -25.25
N LYS A 162 9.65 -10.35 -26.55
CA LYS A 162 10.30 -11.20 -27.59
C LYS A 162 11.56 -10.57 -28.18
N ASP A 163 11.69 -9.24 -28.14
CA ASP A 163 12.89 -8.56 -28.62
C ASP A 163 14.02 -8.65 -27.57
N PRO A 164 15.15 -9.30 -27.90
CA PRO A 164 16.26 -9.42 -26.97
C PRO A 164 16.86 -8.08 -26.52
N LYS A 165 16.83 -7.05 -27.37
CA LYS A 165 17.37 -5.72 -27.04
C LYS A 165 16.48 -5.01 -26.00
N GLU A 166 15.16 -5.05 -26.20
CA GLU A 166 14.19 -4.49 -25.25
C GLU A 166 14.25 -5.24 -23.92
N LEU A 167 14.37 -6.56 -23.95
CA LEU A 167 14.49 -7.38 -22.76
C LEU A 167 15.74 -7.00 -21.94
N VAL A 168 16.89 -6.90 -22.60
CA VAL A 168 18.14 -6.50 -21.94
C VAL A 168 18.02 -5.09 -21.35
N ALA A 169 17.48 -4.15 -22.08
CA ALA A 169 17.28 -2.78 -21.61
C ALA A 169 16.40 -2.74 -20.34
N GLU A 170 15.29 -3.49 -20.32
CA GLU A 170 14.37 -3.52 -19.18
C GLU A 170 14.97 -4.24 -17.97
N VAL A 171 15.73 -5.32 -18.17
CA VAL A 171 16.48 -5.98 -17.09
C VAL A 171 17.55 -5.05 -16.50
N MET A 172 18.27 -4.28 -17.32
CA MET A 172 19.24 -3.28 -16.85
C MET A 172 18.54 -2.16 -16.07
N ARG A 173 17.40 -1.66 -16.58
CA ARG A 173 16.58 -0.66 -15.91
C ARG A 173 16.14 -1.14 -14.53
N SER A 174 15.60 -2.36 -14.45
CA SER A 174 15.15 -2.95 -13.19
C SER A 174 16.29 -3.10 -12.16
N THR A 175 17.46 -3.49 -12.61
CA THR A 175 18.65 -3.61 -11.76
C THR A 175 19.09 -2.25 -11.22
N THR A 176 19.06 -1.22 -12.07
CA THR A 176 19.44 0.14 -11.69
C THR A 176 18.46 0.73 -10.67
N ILE A 177 17.16 0.59 -10.90
CA ILE A 177 16.11 1.04 -9.98
C ILE A 177 16.24 0.31 -8.63
N ASN A 178 16.35 -1.02 -8.63
CA ASN A 178 16.43 -1.80 -7.39
C ASN A 178 17.70 -1.50 -6.60
N ARG A 179 18.83 -1.25 -7.26
CA ARG A 179 20.06 -0.83 -6.57
C ARG A 179 19.88 0.51 -5.87
N ALA A 180 19.30 1.49 -6.57
CA ALA A 180 19.00 2.80 -5.98
C ALA A 180 18.00 2.68 -4.82
N ALA A 181 16.94 1.89 -4.99
CA ALA A 181 15.94 1.65 -3.94
C ALA A 181 16.55 0.98 -2.69
N MET A 182 17.43 -0.01 -2.86
CA MET A 182 18.09 -0.67 -1.72
C MET A 182 19.07 0.26 -1.01
N HIS A 183 19.77 1.11 -1.75
CA HIS A 183 20.64 2.13 -1.17
C HIS A 183 19.82 3.14 -0.34
N GLU A 184 18.73 3.64 -0.89
CA GLU A 184 17.84 4.58 -0.20
C GLU A 184 17.16 3.94 1.02
N LEU A 185 16.72 2.68 0.90
CA LEU A 185 16.15 1.93 2.03
C LEU A 185 17.14 1.81 3.19
N ALA A 186 18.43 1.62 2.91
CA ALA A 186 19.45 1.51 3.93
C ALA A 186 19.61 2.81 4.75
N HIS A 187 19.35 3.97 4.14
CA HIS A 187 19.29 5.26 4.82
C HIS A 187 17.97 5.44 5.58
N LEU A 188 16.86 5.24 4.91
CA LEU A 188 15.52 5.54 5.45
C LEU A 188 15.18 4.71 6.69
N LYS A 189 15.56 3.44 6.73
CA LYS A 189 15.34 2.58 7.89
C LYS A 189 16.18 2.93 9.13
N LYS A 190 17.17 3.85 8.99
CA LYS A 190 17.92 4.44 10.11
C LYS A 190 17.53 5.88 10.39
N ALA A 191 16.65 6.46 9.56
CA ALA A 191 16.18 7.83 9.66
C ALA A 191 14.77 7.94 10.27
N GLY A 192 14.40 7.01 11.16
CA GLY A 192 13.12 7.03 11.86
C GLY A 192 11.92 6.58 11.01
N LYS A 193 12.14 5.92 9.86
CA LYS A 193 11.03 5.43 9.04
C LYS A 193 10.58 4.03 9.45
N LEU A 194 9.25 3.85 9.51
CA LEU A 194 8.60 2.55 9.66
C LEU A 194 8.32 1.98 8.27
N VAL A 195 9.09 1.00 7.87
CA VAL A 195 8.94 0.38 6.55
C VAL A 195 7.72 -0.54 6.55
N LEU A 196 6.77 -0.28 5.66
CA LEU A 196 5.55 -1.06 5.51
C LEU A 196 5.61 -1.89 4.24
N VAL A 197 5.38 -3.18 4.38
CA VAL A 197 5.39 -4.15 3.27
C VAL A 197 4.12 -4.99 3.30
N PHE A 198 3.54 -5.22 2.14
CA PHE A 198 2.51 -6.23 1.92
C PHE A 198 3.19 -7.55 1.54
N PRO A 199 3.23 -8.56 2.44
CA PRO A 199 4.07 -9.76 2.24
C PRO A 199 3.71 -10.58 1.00
N SER A 200 2.45 -10.53 0.59
CA SER A 200 1.96 -11.23 -0.61
C SER A 200 2.33 -10.54 -1.94
N GLY A 201 2.75 -9.27 -1.88
CA GLY A 201 3.04 -8.45 -3.06
C GLY A 201 1.85 -8.23 -3.99
N THR A 202 0.67 -8.72 -3.63
CA THR A 202 -0.59 -8.56 -4.35
C THR A 202 -1.77 -8.71 -3.40
N ARG A 203 -2.93 -8.12 -3.76
CA ARG A 203 -4.16 -8.28 -2.99
C ARG A 203 -4.64 -9.73 -3.02
N PHE A 204 -5.19 -10.21 -1.91
CA PHE A 204 -5.84 -11.50 -1.85
C PHE A 204 -7.05 -11.56 -2.78
N ARG A 205 -7.10 -12.59 -3.61
CA ARG A 205 -8.21 -12.90 -4.50
C ARG A 205 -8.83 -14.23 -4.08
N PRO A 206 -10.12 -14.27 -3.67
CA PRO A 206 -10.76 -15.52 -3.25
C PRO A 206 -10.73 -16.64 -4.30
N TRP A 207 -10.68 -16.27 -5.58
CA TRP A 207 -10.62 -17.19 -6.72
C TRP A 207 -9.19 -17.62 -7.11
N ASP A 208 -8.15 -17.03 -6.50
CA ASP A 208 -6.75 -17.39 -6.71
C ASP A 208 -6.01 -17.58 -5.38
N PRO A 209 -5.96 -18.82 -4.84
CA PRO A 209 -5.30 -19.12 -3.57
C PRO A 209 -3.82 -18.75 -3.51
N ASN A 210 -3.14 -18.62 -4.66
CA ASN A 210 -1.72 -18.25 -4.71
C ASN A 210 -1.48 -16.82 -4.23
N THR A 211 -2.52 -15.96 -4.28
CA THR A 211 -2.43 -14.57 -3.81
C THR A 211 -2.33 -14.44 -2.28
N LYS A 212 -2.51 -15.54 -1.52
CA LYS A 212 -2.24 -15.58 -0.07
C LYS A 212 -0.77 -15.82 0.28
N ARG A 213 0.02 -16.30 -0.66
CA ARG A 213 1.39 -16.70 -0.38
C ARG A 213 2.29 -15.46 -0.31
N GLY A 214 3.19 -15.44 0.67
CA GLY A 214 4.25 -14.45 0.71
C GLY A 214 5.20 -14.58 -0.49
N VAL A 215 5.69 -13.45 -0.97
CA VAL A 215 6.74 -13.44 -2.00
C VAL A 215 8.06 -13.93 -1.41
N ARG A 216 8.93 -14.51 -2.24
CA ARG A 216 10.22 -15.08 -1.78
C ARG A 216 11.12 -14.03 -1.13
N GLU A 217 11.03 -12.80 -1.59
CA GLU A 217 11.82 -11.66 -1.12
C GLU A 217 11.51 -11.26 0.32
N ILE A 218 10.32 -11.64 0.86
CA ILE A 218 9.92 -11.26 2.21
C ILE A 218 10.89 -11.80 3.27
N ASP A 219 11.46 -12.97 3.05
CA ASP A 219 12.44 -13.57 3.94
C ASP A 219 13.72 -12.71 4.07
N SER A 220 14.16 -12.13 2.96
CA SER A 220 15.30 -11.19 2.94
C SER A 220 14.95 -9.87 3.63
N TYR A 221 13.71 -9.39 3.50
CA TYR A 221 13.24 -8.22 4.23
C TYR A 221 13.29 -8.47 5.73
N ILE A 222 12.64 -9.53 6.21
CA ILE A 222 12.58 -9.88 7.64
C ILE A 222 14.00 -9.92 8.24
N LYS A 223 14.94 -10.59 7.57
CA LYS A 223 16.33 -10.72 8.03
C LYS A 223 17.10 -9.40 8.09
N SER A 224 16.65 -8.38 7.41
CA SER A 224 17.32 -7.07 7.32
C SER A 224 16.79 -6.02 8.29
N PHE A 225 15.83 -6.39 9.15
CA PHE A 225 15.24 -5.51 10.16
C PHE A 225 15.48 -6.06 11.56
N SER A 226 15.59 -5.15 12.54
CA SER A 226 15.84 -5.51 13.95
C SER A 226 14.54 -5.84 14.68
N LYS A 227 13.47 -5.10 14.37
CA LYS A 227 12.15 -5.26 14.96
C LYS A 227 11.09 -5.32 13.87
N MET A 228 10.03 -6.08 14.13
CA MET A 228 8.88 -6.13 13.23
C MET A 228 7.58 -6.37 13.98
N ALA A 229 6.48 -5.92 13.41
CA ALA A 229 5.14 -6.29 13.84
C ALA A 229 4.29 -6.73 12.65
N LEU A 230 3.39 -7.69 12.89
CA LEU A 230 2.37 -8.11 11.94
C LEU A 230 1.10 -7.31 12.20
N VAL A 231 0.43 -6.87 11.15
CA VAL A 231 -0.84 -6.15 11.25
C VAL A 231 -1.92 -6.91 10.49
N ALA A 232 -2.88 -7.42 11.24
CA ALA A 232 -4.06 -8.10 10.69
C ALA A 232 -5.18 -7.11 10.42
N ILE A 233 -6.02 -7.40 9.41
CA ILE A 233 -7.14 -6.55 9.00
C ILE A 233 -8.45 -7.31 9.11
N ASN A 234 -9.42 -6.72 9.79
CA ASN A 234 -10.80 -7.17 9.79
C ASN A 234 -11.70 -6.07 9.21
N GLY A 235 -12.49 -6.43 8.20
CA GLY A 235 -13.34 -5.48 7.47
C GLY A 235 -12.63 -4.91 6.23
N ASN A 236 -13.43 -4.35 5.31
CA ASN A 236 -12.92 -3.84 4.06
C ASN A 236 -13.95 -2.93 3.37
N ILE A 237 -13.62 -1.68 3.17
CA ILE A 237 -14.50 -0.69 2.51
C ILE A 237 -14.36 -0.64 0.99
N LEU A 238 -13.33 -1.28 0.40
CA LEU A 238 -13.15 -1.37 -1.04
C LEU A 238 -12.85 -2.81 -1.44
N ARG A 239 -13.80 -3.48 -2.06
CA ARG A 239 -13.74 -4.91 -2.39
C ARG A 239 -13.26 -5.13 -3.81
N ILE A 240 -12.37 -6.09 -3.96
CA ILE A 240 -11.94 -6.52 -5.27
C ILE A 240 -13.10 -7.21 -6.01
N SER A 241 -13.42 -6.75 -7.22
CA SER A 241 -14.36 -7.42 -8.11
C SER A 241 -13.64 -8.50 -8.92
N ASN A 242 -14.27 -9.65 -9.11
CA ASN A 242 -13.72 -10.73 -9.97
C ASN A 242 -13.85 -10.42 -11.47
N THR A 243 -14.63 -9.41 -11.82
CA THR A 243 -14.78 -8.91 -13.19
C THR A 243 -14.02 -7.62 -13.43
N ALA A 244 -13.30 -7.08 -12.39
CA ALA A 244 -12.57 -5.85 -12.50
C ALA A 244 -11.32 -6.03 -13.39
N GLU A 245 -11.17 -5.16 -14.37
CA GLU A 245 -9.96 -5.04 -15.19
C GLU A 245 -8.95 -4.10 -14.54
N SER A 246 -9.44 -3.13 -13.75
CA SER A 246 -8.62 -2.13 -13.08
C SER A 246 -9.02 -1.91 -11.62
N MET A 247 -8.24 -1.10 -10.91
CA MET A 247 -8.53 -0.68 -9.53
C MET A 247 -9.82 0.17 -9.44
N GLU A 248 -10.18 0.84 -10.49
CA GLU A 248 -11.34 1.75 -10.59
C GLU A 248 -12.67 0.98 -10.57
N ASP A 249 -12.62 -0.31 -10.92
CA ASP A 249 -13.78 -1.21 -10.93
C ASP A 249 -14.01 -1.90 -9.58
N ASP A 250 -13.09 -1.71 -8.62
CA ASP A 250 -13.28 -2.23 -7.26
C ASP A 250 -14.52 -1.59 -6.62
N LEU A 251 -15.23 -2.39 -5.83
CA LEU A 251 -16.55 -2.04 -5.30
C LEU A 251 -16.42 -1.37 -3.94
N ILE A 252 -16.87 -0.11 -3.84
CA ILE A 252 -16.91 0.63 -2.57
C ILE A 252 -18.12 0.23 -1.74
N CYS A 253 -17.94 0.10 -0.43
CA CYS A 253 -18.99 -0.19 0.55
C CYS A 253 -18.69 0.44 1.90
N GLN A 254 -19.71 0.53 2.75
CA GLN A 254 -19.50 0.88 4.15
C GLN A 254 -19.15 -0.37 4.95
N ASP A 255 -18.12 -0.28 5.80
CA ASP A 255 -17.73 -1.37 6.69
C ASP A 255 -17.03 -0.84 7.96
N ARG A 256 -17.02 -1.67 9.00
CA ARG A 256 -16.18 -1.46 10.18
C ARG A 256 -14.85 -2.13 9.93
N VAL A 257 -13.78 -1.35 9.97
CA VAL A 257 -12.42 -1.85 9.75
C VAL A 257 -11.61 -1.77 11.03
N ILE A 258 -11.02 -2.89 11.42
CA ILE A 258 -10.17 -2.99 12.61
C ILE A 258 -8.81 -3.52 12.19
N TYR A 259 -7.78 -2.76 12.49
CA TYR A 259 -6.39 -3.20 12.39
C TYR A 259 -5.91 -3.69 13.74
N THR A 260 -5.36 -4.89 13.80
CA THR A 260 -4.80 -5.44 15.04
C THR A 260 -3.30 -5.63 14.86
N VAL A 261 -2.53 -4.89 15.63
CA VAL A 261 -1.07 -4.97 15.65
C VAL A 261 -0.64 -6.10 16.56
N GLY A 262 0.13 -7.04 16.04
CA GLY A 262 0.70 -8.15 16.80
C GLY A 262 1.86 -7.72 17.69
N PRO A 263 2.43 -8.65 18.49
CA PRO A 263 3.64 -8.38 19.28
C PRO A 263 4.83 -8.06 18.37
N ILE A 264 5.77 -7.28 18.93
CA ILE A 264 7.04 -6.93 18.27
C ILE A 264 8.05 -8.05 18.50
#